data_d4b1064ce8612f830e673e636734343e
#
_entry.id   d4b1064ce8612f830e673e636734343e
#
_cell.length_a   1.000
_cell.length_b   1.000
_cell.length_c   1.000
_cell.angle_alpha   90.00
_cell.angle_beta   90.00
_cell.angle_gamma   90.00
#
_symmetry.space_group_name_H-M   'P 1'
#
loop_
_entity.id
_entity.type
_entity.pdbx_description
1 polymer ?
#
loop_
_entity_poly.entity_id
_entity_poly.type
_entity_poly.pdbx_seq_one_letter_code
_entity_poly.pdbx_strand_id
1 'polypeptide(L)'
;MLLQSSIFREIDNLSRHVNGIYEKIFKKYGLQRGQFVFITRIVENQNINLKQLARNVRVDKTTVTKAIQKLEDSGYIIKQVDLVDNRIIHLLPTEKCVSIYNCIIQEKNQILGNVINKFTPEEFESYINMTINMNSYLDKIQ
;
A
#
# COMPACT_ATOMS: atom_id res chain seq x y z
N MET A 1 30.91 -4.80 -12.31
CA MET A 1 29.96 -5.78 -12.88
C MET A 1 29.36 -6.71 -11.84
N LEU A 2 30.16 -7.36 -11.01
CA LEU A 2 29.68 -8.20 -9.92
C LEU A 2 28.81 -7.44 -8.91
N LEU A 3 29.13 -6.17 -8.63
CA LEU A 3 28.40 -5.34 -7.68
C LEU A 3 26.97 -5.05 -8.13
N GLN A 4 26.76 -4.79 -9.41
CA GLN A 4 25.44 -4.47 -9.96
C GLN A 4 24.50 -5.68 -9.91
N SER A 5 24.98 -6.86 -10.26
CA SER A 5 24.18 -8.07 -10.21
C SER A 5 23.84 -8.48 -8.78
N SER A 6 24.70 -8.20 -7.81
CA SER A 6 24.41 -8.48 -6.40
C SER A 6 23.36 -7.53 -5.82
N ILE A 7 23.36 -6.25 -6.21
CA ILE A 7 22.36 -5.27 -5.77
C ILE A 7 20.95 -5.72 -6.16
N PHE A 8 20.71 -6.06 -7.42
CA PHE A 8 19.38 -6.53 -7.85
C PHE A 8 18.96 -7.82 -7.14
N ARG A 9 19.90 -8.74 -6.95
CA ARG A 9 19.64 -9.97 -6.20
C ARG A 9 19.19 -9.70 -4.76
N GLU A 10 19.86 -8.78 -4.07
CA GLU A 10 19.51 -8.43 -2.69
C GLU A 10 18.19 -7.69 -2.62
N ILE A 11 17.88 -6.83 -3.59
CA ILE A 11 16.57 -6.19 -3.71
C ILE A 11 15.47 -7.23 -3.89
N ASP A 12 15.68 -8.22 -4.76
CA ASP A 12 14.72 -9.30 -4.98
C ASP A 12 14.53 -10.15 -3.71
N ASN A 13 15.61 -10.48 -3.02
CA ASN A 13 15.55 -11.23 -1.77
C ASN A 13 14.78 -10.44 -0.70
N LEU A 14 15.09 -9.17 -0.54
CA LEU A 14 14.41 -8.29 0.41
C LEU A 14 12.92 -8.18 0.08
N SER A 15 12.59 -7.98 -1.19
CA SER A 15 11.20 -7.91 -1.66
C SER A 15 10.43 -9.19 -1.35
N ARG A 16 11.03 -10.36 -1.56
CA ARG A 16 10.42 -11.65 -1.21
C ARG A 16 10.16 -11.80 0.29
N HIS A 17 11.12 -11.40 1.11
CA HIS A 17 10.95 -11.42 2.58
C HIS A 17 9.81 -10.49 3.02
N VAL A 18 9.80 -9.26 2.52
CA VAL A 18 8.76 -8.28 2.83
C VAL A 18 7.38 -8.78 2.38
N ASN A 19 7.29 -9.32 1.17
CA ASN A 19 6.04 -9.89 0.64
C ASN A 19 5.54 -11.07 1.48
N GLY A 20 6.43 -11.96 1.90
CA GLY A 20 6.08 -13.10 2.77
C GLY A 20 5.55 -12.65 4.13
N ILE A 21 6.12 -11.61 4.71
CA ILE A 21 5.63 -10.99 5.95
C ILE A 21 4.23 -10.42 5.75
N TYR A 22 4.03 -9.67 4.67
CA TYR A 22 2.73 -9.07 4.36
C TYR A 22 1.64 -10.10 4.14
N GLU A 23 1.93 -11.17 3.41
CA GLU A 23 0.96 -12.26 3.19
C GLU A 23 0.51 -12.89 4.50
N LYS A 24 1.42 -13.14 5.44
CA LYS A 24 1.09 -13.67 6.77
C LYS A 24 0.20 -12.73 7.56
N ILE A 25 0.52 -11.44 7.56
CA ILE A 25 -0.26 -10.42 8.25
C ILE A 25 -1.66 -10.33 7.63
N PHE A 26 -1.76 -10.20 6.31
CA PHE A 26 -3.05 -10.04 5.64
C PHE A 26 -3.95 -11.26 5.80
N LYS A 27 -3.39 -12.46 5.73
CA LYS A 27 -4.12 -13.71 5.95
C LYS A 27 -4.78 -13.75 7.32
N LYS A 28 -4.10 -13.25 8.34
CA LYS A 28 -4.62 -13.16 9.71
C LYS A 28 -5.90 -12.33 9.80
N TYR A 29 -6.04 -11.30 8.96
CA TYR A 29 -7.21 -10.42 8.91
C TYR A 29 -8.18 -10.76 7.77
N GLY A 30 -7.98 -11.87 7.09
CA GLY A 30 -8.84 -12.29 5.98
C GLY A 30 -8.73 -11.40 4.73
N LEU A 31 -7.59 -10.72 4.56
CA LEU A 31 -7.35 -9.82 3.44
C LEU A 31 -6.35 -10.40 2.45
N GLN A 32 -6.50 -10.02 1.20
CA GLN A 32 -5.50 -10.21 0.16
C GLN A 32 -4.64 -8.93 0.05
N ARG A 33 -3.40 -9.09 -0.40
CA ARG A 33 -2.47 -7.96 -0.57
C ARG A 33 -3.05 -6.84 -1.43
N GLY A 34 -3.69 -7.18 -2.55
CA GLY A 34 -4.31 -6.20 -3.45
C GLY A 34 -5.39 -5.37 -2.77
N GLN A 35 -6.20 -5.98 -1.91
CA GLN A 35 -7.22 -5.28 -1.13
C GLN A 35 -6.61 -4.27 -0.16
N PHE A 36 -5.51 -4.62 0.49
CA PHE A 36 -4.85 -3.73 1.45
C PHE A 36 -4.23 -2.49 0.78
N VAL A 37 -3.76 -2.62 -0.45
CA VAL A 37 -3.29 -1.45 -1.23
C VAL A 37 -4.40 -0.41 -1.39
N PHE A 38 -5.61 -0.84 -1.73
CA PHE A 38 -6.77 0.06 -1.84
C PHE A 38 -7.17 0.65 -0.48
N ILE A 39 -7.22 -0.18 0.55
CA ILE A 39 -7.53 0.26 1.93
C ILE A 39 -6.55 1.35 2.37
N THR A 40 -5.26 1.16 2.17
CA THR A 40 -4.23 2.13 2.50
C THR A 40 -4.52 3.49 1.86
N ARG A 41 -4.79 3.50 0.57
CA ARG A 41 -5.06 4.76 -0.16
C ARG A 41 -6.34 5.45 0.32
N ILE A 42 -7.37 4.69 0.62
CA ILE A 42 -8.66 5.23 1.08
C ILE A 42 -8.55 5.79 2.50
N VAL A 43 -7.86 5.09 3.40
CA VAL A 43 -7.69 5.54 4.79
C VAL A 43 -6.77 6.78 4.86
N GLU A 44 -5.70 6.80 4.07
CA GLU A 44 -4.69 7.88 4.11
C GLU A 44 -5.09 9.11 3.31
N ASN A 45 -6.09 9.03 2.44
CA ASN A 45 -6.52 10.14 1.59
C ASN A 45 -8.01 10.42 1.78
N GLN A 46 -8.32 11.37 2.66
CA GLN A 46 -9.71 11.78 2.92
C GLN A 46 -10.44 12.17 1.62
N ASN A 47 -11.66 11.65 1.48
CA ASN A 47 -12.53 11.96 0.33
C ASN A 47 -11.97 11.58 -1.04
N ILE A 48 -11.02 10.65 -1.10
CA ILE A 48 -10.51 10.17 -2.38
C ILE A 48 -11.67 9.67 -3.26
N ASN A 49 -11.66 10.03 -4.54
CA ASN A 49 -12.64 9.52 -5.49
C ASN A 49 -12.08 8.36 -6.31
N LEU A 50 -12.97 7.65 -7.01
CA LEU A 50 -12.59 6.48 -7.83
C LEU A 50 -11.50 6.80 -8.85
N LYS A 51 -11.59 7.95 -9.51
CA LYS A 51 -10.61 8.37 -10.52
C LYS A 51 -9.24 8.60 -9.92
N GLN A 52 -9.19 9.28 -8.77
CA GLN A 52 -7.95 9.52 -8.03
C GLN A 52 -7.34 8.21 -7.53
N LEU A 53 -8.17 7.31 -7.00
CA LEU A 53 -7.71 5.99 -6.54
C LEU A 53 -7.09 5.19 -7.67
N ALA A 54 -7.77 5.09 -8.82
CA ALA A 54 -7.26 4.40 -10.00
C ALA A 54 -5.90 4.94 -10.44
N ARG A 55 -5.76 6.27 -10.44
CA ARG A 55 -4.49 6.94 -10.77
C ARG A 55 -3.39 6.62 -9.75
N ASN A 56 -3.71 6.65 -8.46
CA ASN A 56 -2.73 6.41 -7.39
C ASN A 56 -2.21 4.98 -7.37
N VAL A 57 -3.06 4.01 -7.67
CA VAL A 57 -2.67 2.58 -7.68
C VAL A 57 -2.17 2.11 -9.04
N ARG A 58 -2.26 2.96 -10.08
CA ARG A 58 -1.85 2.66 -11.46
C ARG A 58 -2.51 1.40 -12.02
N VAL A 59 -3.80 1.26 -11.77
CA VAL A 59 -4.62 0.13 -12.21
C VAL A 59 -5.77 0.67 -13.06
N ASP A 60 -6.23 -0.11 -14.02
CA ASP A 60 -7.34 0.30 -14.89
C ASP A 60 -8.65 0.46 -14.10
N LYS A 61 -9.54 1.29 -14.64
CA LYS A 61 -10.81 1.64 -14.00
C LYS A 61 -11.70 0.43 -13.71
N THR A 62 -11.72 -0.55 -14.60
CA THR A 62 -12.54 -1.76 -14.44
C THR A 62 -12.08 -2.61 -13.27
N THR A 63 -10.76 -2.81 -13.15
CA THR A 63 -10.15 -3.55 -12.04
C THR A 63 -10.39 -2.85 -10.71
N VAL A 64 -10.21 -1.52 -10.66
CA VAL A 64 -10.50 -0.71 -9.47
C VAL A 64 -11.96 -0.82 -9.06
N THR A 65 -12.88 -0.67 -10.01
CA THR A 65 -14.32 -0.75 -9.73
C THR A 65 -14.70 -2.09 -9.11
N LYS A 66 -14.17 -3.20 -9.64
CA LYS A 66 -14.41 -4.54 -9.09
C LYS A 66 -13.83 -4.71 -7.67
N ALA A 67 -12.61 -4.22 -7.45
CA ALA A 67 -11.97 -4.28 -6.14
C ALA A 67 -12.75 -3.47 -5.10
N ILE A 68 -13.18 -2.29 -5.46
CA ILE A 68 -13.98 -1.40 -4.61
C ILE A 68 -15.34 -2.02 -4.28
N GLN A 69 -15.98 -2.67 -5.25
CA GLN A 69 -17.24 -3.37 -4.99
C GLN A 69 -17.07 -4.49 -3.96
N LYS A 70 -16.00 -5.26 -4.05
CA LYS A 70 -15.70 -6.30 -3.05
C LYS A 70 -15.46 -5.71 -1.66
N LEU A 71 -14.75 -4.60 -1.57
CA LEU A 71 -14.52 -3.91 -0.31
C LEU A 71 -15.80 -3.34 0.30
N GLU A 72 -16.69 -2.81 -0.53
CA GLU A 72 -18.02 -2.35 -0.09
C GLU A 72 -18.87 -3.51 0.41
N ASP A 73 -18.94 -4.61 -0.35
CA ASP A 73 -19.68 -5.81 0.01
C ASP A 73 -19.18 -6.42 1.33
N SER A 74 -17.89 -6.31 1.60
CA SER A 74 -17.26 -6.79 2.83
C SER A 74 -17.35 -5.81 4.01
N GLY A 75 -17.95 -4.64 3.80
CA GLY A 75 -18.15 -3.64 4.85
C GLY A 75 -16.92 -2.81 5.19
N TYR A 76 -15.92 -2.75 4.30
CA TYR A 76 -14.72 -1.94 4.52
C TYR A 76 -14.87 -0.49 4.08
N ILE A 77 -15.67 -0.24 3.07
CA ILE A 77 -15.85 1.12 2.51
C ILE A 77 -17.32 1.44 2.28
N ILE A 78 -17.58 2.74 2.18
CA ILE A 78 -18.86 3.32 1.76
C ILE A 78 -18.60 4.20 0.56
N LYS A 79 -19.46 4.12 -0.45
CA LYS A 79 -19.48 5.04 -1.57
C LYS A 79 -20.40 6.21 -1.27
N GLN A 80 -19.94 7.42 -1.54
CA GLN A 80 -20.72 8.64 -1.37
C GLN A 80 -20.66 9.49 -2.64
N VAL A 81 -21.81 9.76 -3.21
CA VAL A 81 -21.91 10.64 -4.39
C VAL A 81 -21.61 12.08 -3.97
N ASP A 82 -20.82 12.79 -4.76
CA ASP A 82 -20.50 14.19 -4.51
C ASP A 82 -21.77 15.06 -4.55
N LEU A 83 -21.83 16.05 -3.65
CA LEU A 83 -23.01 16.92 -3.51
C LEU A 83 -23.21 17.87 -4.69
N VAL A 84 -22.14 18.21 -5.40
CA VAL A 84 -22.15 19.19 -6.49
C VAL A 84 -22.15 18.49 -7.85
N ASP A 85 -21.30 17.47 -8.04
CA ASP A 85 -21.19 16.72 -9.30
C ASP A 85 -21.46 15.25 -9.04
N ASN A 86 -22.65 14.77 -9.38
CA ASN A 86 -23.09 13.40 -9.16
C ASN A 86 -22.34 12.34 -10.00
N ARG A 87 -21.41 12.75 -10.87
CA ARG A 87 -20.51 11.85 -11.58
C ARG A 87 -19.30 11.47 -10.73
N ILE A 88 -19.06 12.18 -9.64
CA ILE A 88 -17.94 11.94 -8.72
C ILE A 88 -18.42 11.07 -7.56
N ILE A 89 -17.71 9.96 -7.33
CA ILE A 89 -18.00 9.05 -6.23
C ILE A 89 -16.79 9.07 -5.27
N HIS A 90 -17.05 9.53 -4.06
CA HIS A 90 -16.07 9.51 -2.98
C HIS A 90 -16.09 8.16 -2.27
N LEU A 91 -14.94 7.74 -1.77
CA LEU A 91 -14.74 6.48 -1.06
C LEU A 91 -14.38 6.78 0.38
N LEU A 92 -15.15 6.28 1.30
CA LEU A 92 -14.98 6.50 2.74
C LEU A 92 -14.69 5.18 3.45
N PRO A 93 -13.68 5.13 4.33
CA PRO A 93 -13.45 3.94 5.13
C PRO A 93 -14.50 3.83 6.25
N THR A 94 -14.94 2.62 6.53
CA THR A 94 -15.77 2.33 7.70
C THR A 94 -14.89 2.23 8.95
N GLU A 95 -15.51 2.21 10.15
CA GLU A 95 -14.78 1.95 11.40
C GLU A 95 -14.04 0.61 11.35
N LYS A 96 -14.65 -0.42 10.79
CA LYS A 96 -14.03 -1.73 10.57
C LYS A 96 -12.76 -1.60 9.74
N CYS A 97 -12.80 -0.84 8.66
CA CYS A 97 -11.67 -0.60 7.78
C CYS A 97 -10.52 0.09 8.51
N VAL A 98 -10.79 1.17 9.21
CA VAL A 98 -9.79 1.94 9.96
C VAL A 98 -9.18 1.08 11.06
N SER A 99 -9.98 0.30 11.78
CA SER A 99 -9.51 -0.59 12.84
C SER A 99 -8.54 -1.64 12.30
N ILE A 100 -8.88 -2.32 11.21
CA ILE A 100 -8.02 -3.33 10.57
C ILE A 100 -6.75 -2.68 10.02
N TYR A 101 -6.87 -1.53 9.36
CA TYR A 101 -5.72 -0.78 8.88
C TYR A 101 -4.73 -0.48 10.02
N ASN A 102 -5.21 0.05 11.14
CA ASN A 102 -4.37 0.38 12.29
C ASN A 102 -3.68 -0.87 12.87
N CYS A 103 -4.40 -1.99 12.98
CA CYS A 103 -3.83 -3.25 13.45
C CYS A 103 -2.69 -3.74 12.54
N ILE A 104 -2.90 -3.69 11.23
CA ILE A 104 -1.90 -4.12 10.25
C ILE A 104 -0.68 -3.20 10.28
N ILE A 105 -0.87 -1.90 10.33
CA ILE A 105 0.23 -0.93 10.43
C ILE A 105 1.01 -1.14 11.72
N GLN A 106 0.35 -1.39 12.82
CA GLN A 106 1.01 -1.67 14.09
C GLN A 106 1.89 -2.94 14.02
N GLU A 107 1.37 -4.03 13.45
CA GLU A 107 2.16 -5.26 13.27
C GLU A 107 3.37 -5.04 12.35
N LYS A 108 3.18 -4.32 11.24
CA LYS A 108 4.28 -3.94 10.35
C LYS A 108 5.35 -3.13 11.08
N ASN A 109 4.94 -2.16 11.87
CA ASN A 109 5.85 -1.29 12.61
C ASN A 109 6.61 -2.06 13.68
N GLN A 110 6.02 -3.03 14.33
CA GLN A 110 6.70 -3.89 15.29
C GLN A 110 7.82 -4.70 14.63
N ILE A 111 7.52 -5.32 13.49
CA ILE A 111 8.52 -6.09 12.72
C ILE A 111 9.64 -5.17 12.22
N LEU A 112 9.26 -4.03 11.65
CA LEU A 112 10.21 -3.05 11.13
C LEU A 112 11.09 -2.47 12.23
N GLY A 113 10.53 -2.21 13.42
CA GLY A 113 11.29 -1.73 14.58
C GLY A 113 12.42 -2.66 14.97
N ASN A 114 12.18 -3.98 14.92
CA ASN A 114 13.21 -4.97 15.22
C ASN A 114 14.36 -4.95 14.19
N VAL A 115 14.06 -4.60 12.94
CA VAL A 115 15.07 -4.47 11.88
C VAL A 115 15.81 -3.13 11.99
N ILE A 116 15.08 -2.04 12.17
CA ILE A 116 15.63 -0.68 12.25
C ILE A 116 16.63 -0.55 13.40
N ASN A 117 16.35 -1.17 14.54
CA ASN A 117 17.23 -1.11 15.72
C ASN A 117 18.61 -1.73 15.50
N LYS A 118 18.83 -2.40 14.38
CA LYS A 118 20.15 -2.95 14.01
C LYS A 118 21.00 -1.96 13.22
N PHE A 119 20.46 -0.80 12.88
CA PHE A 119 21.11 0.24 12.09
C PHE A 119 21.07 1.57 12.83
N THR A 120 22.01 2.46 12.53
CA THR A 120 21.94 3.84 13.04
C THR A 120 20.79 4.59 12.34
N PRO A 121 20.22 5.64 12.98
CA PRO A 121 19.21 6.48 12.33
C PRO A 121 19.69 7.05 10.99
N GLU A 122 20.96 7.45 10.91
CA GLU A 122 21.58 8.01 9.71
C GLU A 122 21.68 6.97 8.57
N GLU A 123 22.07 5.74 8.91
CA GLU A 123 22.10 4.62 7.94
C GLU A 123 20.71 4.33 7.38
N PHE A 124 19.71 4.30 8.25
CA PHE A 124 18.34 4.01 7.85
C PHE A 124 17.74 5.12 6.98
N GLU A 125 17.97 6.39 7.36
CA GLU A 125 17.54 7.54 6.57
C GLU A 125 18.18 7.54 5.17
N SER A 126 19.48 7.27 5.10
CA SER A 126 20.21 7.15 3.83
C SER A 126 19.63 6.02 2.96
N TYR A 127 19.34 4.89 3.56
CA TYR A 127 18.73 3.76 2.86
C TYR A 127 17.35 4.11 2.27
N ILE A 128 16.49 4.76 3.05
CA ILE A 128 15.17 5.19 2.57
C ILE A 128 15.33 6.16 1.39
N ASN A 129 16.18 7.16 1.52
CA ASN A 129 16.40 8.16 0.48
C ASN A 129 16.94 7.54 -0.81
N MET A 130 17.90 6.64 -0.70
CA MET A 130 18.42 5.90 -1.86
C MET A 130 17.33 5.05 -2.53
N THR A 131 16.52 4.37 -1.74
CA THR A 131 15.42 3.54 -2.25
C THR A 131 14.38 4.38 -2.99
N ILE A 132 13.99 5.52 -2.44
CA ILE A 132 13.06 6.47 -3.08
C ILE A 132 13.63 6.95 -4.42
N ASN A 133 14.90 7.34 -4.43
CA ASN A 133 15.56 7.81 -5.64
C ASN A 133 15.64 6.72 -6.71
N MET A 134 16.00 5.50 -6.33
CA MET A 134 16.02 4.36 -7.25
C MET A 134 14.67 4.12 -7.89
N ASN A 135 13.61 4.10 -7.09
CA ASN A 135 12.24 3.93 -7.60
C ASN A 135 11.87 5.05 -8.59
N SER A 136 12.20 6.29 -8.27
CA SER A 136 11.95 7.44 -9.15
C SER A 136 12.68 7.33 -10.50
N TYR A 137 13.92 6.84 -10.50
CA TYR A 137 14.65 6.60 -11.74
C TYR A 137 14.07 5.44 -12.56
N LEU A 138 13.70 4.35 -11.89
CA LEU A 138 13.13 3.18 -12.56
C LEU A 138 11.76 3.49 -13.17
N ASP A 139 10.97 4.32 -12.54
CA ASP A 139 9.68 4.80 -13.09
C ASP A 139 9.86 5.52 -14.44
N LYS A 140 10.98 6.23 -14.62
CA LYS A 140 11.23 7.00 -15.85
C LYS A 140 11.64 6.13 -17.04
N ILE A 141 12.13 4.92 -16.81
CA ILE A 141 12.60 4.02 -17.86
C ILE A 141 11.60 2.91 -18.21
N GLN A 142 10.50 2.86 -17.51
CA GLN A 142 9.35 2.01 -17.84
C GLN A 142 8.33 2.84 -18.62
#